data_a6d64f8103217fe2d02f288113446a40
#
_entry.id   a6d64f8103217fe2d02f288113446a40
#
_cell.length_a   1.000
_cell.length_b   1.000
_cell.length_c   1.000
_cell.angle_alpha   90.00
_cell.angle_beta   90.00
_cell.angle_gamma   90.00
#
_symmetry.space_group_name_H-M   'P 1'
#
loop_
_entity.id
_entity.type
_entity.pdbx_description
1 polymer ?
#
loop_
_entity_poly.entity_id
_entity_poly.type
_entity_poly.pdbx_seq_one_letter_code
_entity_poly.pdbx_strand_id
1 'polypeptide(L)'
;MSKGMRTEDEVRDSAKLVLGFDKTEDGVQQGTGQITTFNQLGFRGCNDKPDGWYLPDDASKPAIILETKSETEGVSKEKHVKELFKNIDVVAKKYSKTIGILYSGSAIRVFRNKIELSDASKRLENKDYYIRLCTSQKLDSNYIFEITQKINNSLHFKFGMTDLQDRMIFTACALV
;
A
#
# COMPACT_ATOMS: atom_id res chain seq x y z
N MET A 1 -27.21 19.35 -17.89
CA MET A 1 -27.32 17.87 -17.86
C MET A 1 -26.62 17.38 -16.61
N SER A 2 -27.34 16.84 -15.62
CA SER A 2 -26.70 16.26 -14.45
C SER A 2 -25.99 14.97 -14.90
N LYS A 3 -24.68 14.91 -14.73
CA LYS A 3 -23.89 13.69 -14.96
C LYS A 3 -24.40 12.65 -13.98
N GLY A 4 -24.98 11.55 -14.45
CA GLY A 4 -25.42 10.45 -13.60
C GLY A 4 -24.23 9.94 -12.76
N MET A 5 -24.51 9.44 -11.55
CA MET A 5 -23.47 8.81 -10.72
C MET A 5 -22.93 7.56 -11.42
N ARG A 6 -21.60 7.37 -11.38
CA ARG A 6 -20.93 6.25 -12.02
C ARG A 6 -21.23 4.94 -11.30
N THR A 7 -21.45 3.90 -12.06
CA THR A 7 -21.54 2.51 -11.60
C THR A 7 -20.17 2.00 -11.15
N GLU A 8 -20.14 0.88 -10.44
CA GLU A 8 -18.88 0.25 -10.01
C GLU A 8 -18.00 -0.16 -11.21
N ASP A 9 -18.60 -0.66 -12.29
CA ASP A 9 -17.88 -1.04 -13.51
C ASP A 9 -17.23 0.18 -14.18
N GLU A 10 -17.96 1.29 -14.31
CA GLU A 10 -17.42 2.54 -14.86
C GLU A 10 -16.29 3.12 -13.98
N VAL A 11 -16.42 2.99 -12.67
CA VAL A 11 -15.36 3.38 -11.72
C VAL A 11 -14.12 2.51 -11.89
N ARG A 12 -14.30 1.20 -12.00
CA ARG A 12 -13.20 0.24 -12.20
C ARG A 12 -12.48 0.46 -13.55
N ASP A 13 -13.21 0.66 -14.63
CA ASP A 13 -12.64 0.93 -15.96
C ASP A 13 -11.86 2.25 -15.97
N SER A 14 -12.39 3.28 -15.33
CA SER A 14 -11.68 4.56 -15.14
C SER A 14 -10.40 4.36 -14.30
N ALA A 15 -10.48 3.61 -13.21
CA ALA A 15 -9.33 3.33 -12.35
C ALA A 15 -8.23 2.55 -13.07
N LYS A 16 -8.60 1.58 -13.91
CA LYS A 16 -7.68 0.82 -14.77
C LYS A 16 -6.77 1.72 -15.59
N LEU A 17 -7.37 2.71 -16.25
CA LEU A 17 -6.63 3.65 -17.11
C LEU A 17 -5.71 4.56 -16.30
N VAL A 18 -6.19 5.12 -15.19
CA VAL A 18 -5.39 6.03 -14.33
C VAL A 18 -4.22 5.30 -13.69
N LEU A 19 -4.45 4.09 -13.17
CA LEU A 19 -3.40 3.27 -12.57
C LEU A 19 -2.42 2.71 -13.61
N GLY A 20 -2.79 2.66 -14.89
CA GLY A 20 -2.01 2.06 -15.96
C GLY A 20 -2.01 0.53 -15.93
N PHE A 21 -3.08 -0.09 -15.38
CA PHE A 21 -3.25 -1.54 -15.31
C PHE A 21 -3.67 -2.16 -16.65
N ASP A 22 -3.93 -1.36 -17.66
CA ASP A 22 -4.18 -1.75 -19.05
C ASP A 22 -2.90 -2.00 -19.85
N LYS A 23 -1.75 -1.59 -19.33
CA LYS A 23 -0.45 -1.73 -19.99
C LYS A 23 0.16 -3.09 -19.70
N THR A 24 0.94 -3.60 -20.66
CA THR A 24 1.79 -4.79 -20.43
C THR A 24 3.16 -4.34 -19.88
N GLU A 25 3.62 -5.04 -18.86
CA GLU A 25 4.92 -4.79 -18.24
C GLU A 25 5.60 -6.14 -17.94
N ASP A 26 6.85 -6.29 -18.35
CA ASP A 26 7.60 -7.53 -18.14
C ASP A 26 7.84 -7.78 -16.65
N GLY A 27 7.65 -9.03 -16.22
CA GLY A 27 7.83 -9.42 -14.82
C GLY A 27 6.74 -8.88 -13.88
N VAL A 28 5.54 -8.57 -14.41
CA VAL A 28 4.41 -8.07 -13.64
C VAL A 28 3.09 -8.70 -14.12
N GLN A 29 2.29 -9.18 -13.19
CA GLN A 29 0.88 -9.47 -13.44
C GLN A 29 0.04 -8.27 -13.00
N GLN A 30 -0.67 -7.64 -13.94
CA GLN A 30 -1.55 -6.50 -13.62
C GLN A 30 -2.83 -6.54 -14.44
N GLY A 31 -3.88 -5.97 -13.89
CA GLY A 31 -5.17 -5.91 -14.55
C GLY A 31 -6.30 -5.50 -13.63
N THR A 32 -7.50 -5.46 -14.21
CA THR A 32 -8.76 -5.29 -13.49
C THR A 32 -9.80 -6.27 -14.02
N GLY A 33 -10.77 -6.64 -13.21
CA GLY A 33 -11.87 -7.47 -13.66
C GLY A 33 -12.56 -8.22 -12.53
N GLN A 34 -13.77 -8.73 -12.81
CA GLN A 34 -14.60 -9.46 -11.85
C GLN A 34 -14.51 -10.99 -12.00
N ILE A 35 -13.73 -11.48 -12.96
CA ILE A 35 -13.65 -12.92 -13.26
C ILE A 35 -12.33 -13.55 -12.77
N THR A 36 -11.28 -12.77 -12.67
CA THR A 36 -9.96 -13.27 -12.26
C THR A 36 -9.92 -13.48 -10.74
N THR A 37 -9.67 -14.71 -10.34
CA THR A 37 -9.55 -15.10 -8.92
C THR A 37 -8.12 -15.00 -8.45
N PHE A 38 -7.89 -14.84 -7.14
CA PHE A 38 -6.56 -14.94 -6.56
C PHE A 38 -5.86 -16.26 -6.85
N ASN A 39 -6.62 -17.36 -6.98
CA ASN A 39 -6.06 -18.66 -7.37
C ASN A 39 -5.40 -18.60 -8.76
N GLN A 40 -6.03 -17.92 -9.72
CA GLN A 40 -5.47 -17.69 -11.07
C GLN A 40 -4.26 -16.75 -11.05
N LEU A 41 -4.19 -15.85 -10.06
CA LEU A 41 -3.04 -14.95 -9.82
C LEU A 41 -1.91 -15.62 -9.02
N GLY A 42 -2.00 -16.93 -8.73
CA GLY A 42 -0.96 -17.69 -8.07
C GLY A 42 -1.12 -17.85 -6.55
N PHE A 43 -2.22 -17.33 -5.96
CA PHE A 43 -2.53 -17.51 -4.54
C PHE A 43 -3.45 -18.71 -4.34
N ARG A 44 -2.86 -19.90 -4.27
CA ARG A 44 -3.58 -21.18 -4.24
C ARG A 44 -4.63 -21.25 -3.11
N GLY A 45 -5.78 -21.80 -3.47
CA GLY A 45 -6.86 -22.04 -2.51
C GLY A 45 -7.71 -20.80 -2.19
N CYS A 46 -7.53 -19.68 -2.89
CA CYS A 46 -8.33 -18.47 -2.73
C CYS A 46 -9.14 -18.17 -4.00
N ASN A 47 -10.46 -18.31 -3.91
CA ASN A 47 -11.38 -18.04 -5.02
C ASN A 47 -11.96 -16.62 -4.99
N ASP A 48 -11.57 -15.80 -4.02
CA ASP A 48 -11.95 -14.40 -3.99
C ASP A 48 -11.35 -13.67 -5.20
N LYS A 49 -11.96 -12.57 -5.57
CA LYS A 49 -11.63 -11.82 -6.79
C LYS A 49 -11.33 -10.37 -6.41
N PRO A 50 -10.12 -9.87 -6.67
CA PRO A 50 -9.85 -8.44 -6.54
C PRO A 50 -10.43 -7.69 -7.74
N ASP A 51 -10.87 -6.45 -7.56
CA ASP A 51 -11.29 -5.60 -8.68
C ASP A 51 -10.12 -5.16 -9.56
N GLY A 52 -8.93 -5.01 -8.95
CA GLY A 52 -7.70 -4.74 -9.67
C GLY A 52 -6.46 -5.16 -8.89
N TRP A 53 -5.40 -5.42 -9.64
CA TRP A 53 -4.14 -5.91 -9.07
C TRP A 53 -2.92 -5.44 -9.86
N TYR A 54 -1.82 -5.24 -9.15
CA TYR A 54 -0.47 -5.09 -9.66
C TYR A 54 0.44 -5.97 -8.79
N LEU A 55 0.99 -7.01 -9.39
CA LEU A 55 1.71 -8.08 -8.71
C LEU A 55 3.06 -8.32 -9.42
N PRO A 56 4.15 -7.69 -8.96
CA PRO A 56 5.47 -7.93 -9.50
C PRO A 56 5.94 -9.37 -9.26
N ASP A 57 6.71 -9.94 -10.18
CA ASP A 57 7.34 -11.26 -9.98
C ASP A 57 8.32 -11.22 -8.80
N ASP A 58 9.05 -10.10 -8.66
CA ASP A 58 9.90 -9.81 -7.50
C ASP A 58 9.06 -9.42 -6.29
N ALA A 59 8.91 -10.35 -5.35
CA ALA A 59 8.12 -10.16 -4.13
C ALA A 59 8.70 -9.11 -3.15
N SER A 60 9.92 -8.61 -3.36
CA SER A 60 10.49 -7.50 -2.59
C SER A 60 9.88 -6.14 -2.97
N LYS A 61 9.32 -6.06 -4.18
CA LYS A 61 8.62 -4.88 -4.67
C LYS A 61 7.20 -4.82 -4.10
N PRO A 62 6.61 -3.60 -3.99
CA PRO A 62 5.25 -3.45 -3.50
C PRO A 62 4.21 -4.05 -4.46
N ALA A 63 3.23 -4.77 -3.91
CA ALA A 63 2.01 -5.14 -4.62
C ALA A 63 0.91 -4.08 -4.40
N ILE A 64 0.01 -3.93 -5.37
CA ILE A 64 -1.16 -3.04 -5.25
C ILE A 64 -2.43 -3.87 -5.46
N ILE A 65 -3.40 -3.69 -4.57
CA ILE A 65 -4.74 -4.25 -4.67
C ILE A 65 -5.74 -3.11 -4.71
N LEU A 66 -6.60 -3.13 -5.70
CA LEU A 66 -7.70 -2.19 -5.89
C LEU A 66 -9.02 -2.85 -5.51
N GLU A 67 -9.83 -2.13 -4.76
CA GLU A 67 -11.24 -2.40 -4.51
C GLU A 67 -12.04 -1.19 -4.97
N THR A 68 -13.06 -1.39 -5.78
CA THR A 68 -13.91 -0.32 -6.32
C THR A 68 -15.31 -0.38 -5.75
N LYS A 69 -15.96 0.75 -5.65
CA LYS A 69 -17.38 0.89 -5.31
C LYS A 69 -18.02 1.93 -6.20
N SER A 70 -19.32 1.86 -6.39
CA SER A 70 -20.05 2.91 -7.11
C SER A 70 -19.96 4.25 -6.37
N GLU A 71 -20.16 5.36 -7.09
CA GLU A 71 -20.18 6.70 -6.46
C GLU A 71 -21.27 6.83 -5.40
N THR A 72 -22.39 6.10 -5.54
CA THR A 72 -23.47 6.09 -4.56
C THR A 72 -23.09 5.35 -3.27
N GLU A 73 -22.29 4.32 -3.35
CA GLU A 73 -21.84 3.58 -2.15
C GLU A 73 -20.73 4.27 -1.40
N GLY A 74 -19.82 4.94 -2.12
CA GLY A 74 -18.66 5.64 -1.57
C GLY A 74 -17.65 4.71 -0.89
N VAL A 75 -16.68 5.29 -0.18
CA VAL A 75 -15.56 4.58 0.47
C VAL A 75 -15.61 4.61 2.00
N SER A 76 -16.67 5.19 2.59
CA SER A 76 -16.74 5.42 4.04
C SER A 76 -17.20 4.18 4.84
N LYS A 77 -17.88 3.24 4.20
CA LYS A 77 -18.44 2.07 4.88
C LYS A 77 -17.35 1.09 5.31
N GLU A 78 -17.37 0.72 6.59
CA GLU A 78 -16.38 -0.20 7.17
C GLU A 78 -16.36 -1.58 6.47
N LYS A 79 -17.51 -2.06 5.98
CA LYS A 79 -17.59 -3.32 5.23
C LYS A 79 -16.65 -3.33 4.02
N HIS A 80 -16.54 -2.22 3.28
CA HIS A 80 -15.69 -2.11 2.10
C HIS A 80 -14.20 -2.14 2.46
N VAL A 81 -13.84 -1.54 3.59
CA VAL A 81 -12.48 -1.62 4.14
C VAL A 81 -12.15 -3.06 4.54
N LYS A 82 -13.09 -3.78 5.14
CA LYS A 82 -12.91 -5.20 5.50
C LYS A 82 -12.73 -6.09 4.25
N GLU A 83 -13.48 -5.82 3.18
CA GLU A 83 -13.32 -6.51 1.87
C GLU A 83 -11.92 -6.29 1.32
N LEU A 84 -11.47 -5.02 1.24
CA LEU A 84 -10.11 -4.70 0.82
C LEU A 84 -9.05 -5.37 1.72
N PHE A 85 -9.23 -5.35 3.05
CA PHE A 85 -8.27 -5.96 3.98
C PHE A 85 -8.18 -7.48 3.82
N LYS A 86 -9.28 -8.15 3.53
CA LYS A 86 -9.28 -9.58 3.19
C LYS A 86 -8.43 -9.85 1.94
N ASN A 87 -8.56 -9.02 0.91
CA ASN A 87 -7.77 -9.12 -0.31
C ASN A 87 -6.28 -8.83 -0.04
N ILE A 88 -5.96 -7.84 0.80
CA ILE A 88 -4.59 -7.57 1.25
C ILE A 88 -3.99 -8.77 1.97
N ASP A 89 -4.74 -9.46 2.86
CA ASP A 89 -4.27 -10.63 3.60
C ASP A 89 -3.90 -11.81 2.68
N VAL A 90 -4.59 -11.94 1.57
CA VAL A 90 -4.23 -12.96 0.56
C VAL A 90 -2.87 -12.64 -0.05
N VAL A 91 -2.67 -11.39 -0.45
CA VAL A 91 -1.46 -10.93 -1.14
C VAL A 91 -0.26 -10.84 -0.20
N ALA A 92 -0.50 -10.50 1.08
CA ALA A 92 0.54 -10.43 2.12
C ALA A 92 1.23 -11.77 2.41
N LYS A 93 0.66 -12.90 1.97
CA LYS A 93 1.33 -14.21 2.02
C LYS A 93 2.59 -14.27 1.14
N LYS A 94 2.66 -13.46 0.09
CA LYS A 94 3.78 -13.39 -0.85
C LYS A 94 4.54 -12.06 -0.75
N TYR A 95 3.86 -10.94 -0.55
CA TYR A 95 4.44 -9.61 -0.59
C TYR A 95 4.48 -8.98 0.80
N SER A 96 5.66 -8.61 1.29
CA SER A 96 5.81 -7.91 2.57
C SER A 96 5.32 -6.47 2.55
N LYS A 97 5.20 -5.89 1.35
CA LYS A 97 4.74 -4.52 1.12
C LYS A 97 3.52 -4.56 0.21
N THR A 98 2.38 -4.14 0.73
CA THR A 98 1.13 -4.12 -0.03
C THR A 98 0.43 -2.77 0.13
N ILE A 99 0.03 -2.17 -0.99
CA ILE A 99 -0.86 -1.01 -1.04
C ILE A 99 -2.26 -1.51 -1.35
N GLY A 100 -3.21 -1.14 -0.51
CA GLY A 100 -4.63 -1.30 -0.77
C GLY A 100 -5.25 0.04 -1.16
N ILE A 101 -6.01 0.07 -2.22
CA ILE A 101 -6.73 1.25 -2.70
C ILE A 101 -8.22 0.95 -2.70
N LEU A 102 -8.99 1.70 -1.91
CA LEU A 102 -10.45 1.70 -1.96
C LEU A 102 -10.91 2.96 -2.70
N TYR A 103 -11.60 2.80 -3.83
CA TYR A 103 -11.94 3.90 -4.73
C TYR A 103 -13.38 3.84 -5.19
N SER A 104 -14.07 5.00 -5.20
CA SER A 104 -15.47 5.12 -5.66
C SER A 104 -15.66 6.15 -6.79
N GLY A 105 -14.57 6.56 -7.44
CA GLY A 105 -14.66 7.56 -8.50
C GLY A 105 -14.59 9.00 -7.99
N SER A 106 -15.22 9.32 -6.90
CA SER A 106 -15.19 10.66 -6.27
C SER A 106 -14.37 10.70 -4.97
N ALA A 107 -14.16 9.55 -4.34
CA ALA A 107 -13.42 9.44 -3.08
C ALA A 107 -12.45 8.26 -3.12
N ILE A 108 -11.36 8.39 -2.36
CA ILE A 108 -10.29 7.39 -2.27
C ILE A 108 -9.81 7.25 -0.83
N ARG A 109 -9.49 6.03 -0.44
CA ARG A 109 -8.72 5.71 0.77
C ARG A 109 -7.57 4.77 0.39
N VAL A 110 -6.40 5.04 0.94
CA VAL A 110 -5.17 4.30 0.63
C VAL A 110 -4.61 3.70 1.91
N PHE A 111 -4.21 2.45 1.84
CA PHE A 111 -3.69 1.71 2.98
C PHE A 111 -2.34 1.08 2.63
N ARG A 112 -1.39 1.13 3.54
CA ARG A 112 -0.15 0.36 3.47
C ARG A 112 -0.17 -0.73 4.53
N ASN A 113 -0.17 -1.99 4.13
CA ASN A 113 -0.29 -3.13 5.05
C ASN A 113 -1.44 -2.95 6.07
N LYS A 114 -2.61 -2.50 5.61
CA LYS A 114 -3.82 -2.19 6.40
C LYS A 114 -3.77 -0.94 7.29
N ILE A 115 -2.70 -0.18 7.25
CA ILE A 115 -2.60 1.13 7.94
C ILE A 115 -2.99 2.22 6.94
N GLU A 116 -4.01 3.02 7.28
CA GLU A 116 -4.47 4.10 6.41
C GLU A 116 -3.43 5.22 6.31
N LEU A 117 -3.15 5.66 5.07
CA LEU A 117 -2.21 6.73 4.79
C LEU A 117 -2.98 8.05 4.65
N SER A 118 -3.01 8.84 5.73
CA SER A 118 -3.73 10.13 5.77
C SER A 118 -3.13 11.18 4.84
N ASP A 119 -1.87 11.04 4.48
CA ASP A 119 -1.08 11.93 3.62
C ASP A 119 -1.05 11.51 2.13
N ALA A 120 -1.72 10.41 1.78
CA ALA A 120 -1.90 10.02 0.39
C ALA A 120 -2.75 11.06 -0.37
N SER A 121 -2.54 11.14 -1.69
CA SER A 121 -3.36 11.97 -2.58
C SER A 121 -4.85 11.71 -2.38
N LYS A 122 -5.66 12.75 -2.40
CA LYS A 122 -7.13 12.67 -2.37
C LYS A 122 -7.74 12.35 -3.75
N ARG A 123 -6.89 12.14 -4.75
CA ARG A 123 -7.26 11.70 -6.10
C ARG A 123 -6.56 10.39 -6.41
N LEU A 124 -7.16 9.62 -7.31
CA LEU A 124 -6.50 8.43 -7.82
C LEU A 124 -5.31 8.85 -8.69
N GLU A 125 -4.14 8.35 -8.34
CA GLU A 125 -2.87 8.58 -9.04
C GLU A 125 -2.47 7.33 -9.84
N ASN A 126 -1.39 7.42 -10.62
CA ASN A 126 -0.83 6.27 -11.31
C ASN A 126 -0.15 5.29 -10.32
N LYS A 127 0.08 4.05 -10.75
CA LYS A 127 0.71 3.01 -9.91
C LYS A 127 2.08 3.40 -9.37
N ASP A 128 2.87 4.17 -10.14
CA ASP A 128 4.22 4.57 -9.74
C ASP A 128 4.21 5.51 -8.52
N TYR A 129 3.17 6.35 -8.40
CA TYR A 129 2.95 7.15 -7.20
C TYR A 129 2.80 6.24 -5.96
N TYR A 130 1.98 5.20 -6.04
CA TYR A 130 1.75 4.29 -4.91
C TYR A 130 2.97 3.41 -4.60
N ILE A 131 3.71 2.98 -5.62
CA ILE A 131 4.97 2.26 -5.45
C ILE A 131 5.96 3.15 -4.69
N ARG A 132 6.14 4.40 -5.11
CA ARG A 132 7.01 5.37 -4.40
C ARG A 132 6.52 5.64 -2.99
N LEU A 133 5.21 5.81 -2.79
CA LEU A 133 4.62 6.02 -1.46
C LEU A 133 4.90 4.85 -0.51
N CYS A 134 4.93 3.63 -1.03
CA CYS A 134 5.25 2.43 -0.27
C CYS A 134 6.75 2.26 0.00
N THR A 135 7.59 2.70 -0.93
CA THR A 135 9.05 2.56 -0.84
C THR A 135 9.73 3.76 -0.20
N SER A 136 9.14 4.97 -0.33
CA SER A 136 9.60 6.12 0.42
C SER A 136 9.33 5.85 1.89
N GLN A 137 10.36 5.47 2.61
CA GLN A 137 10.35 5.63 4.05
C GLN A 137 10.29 7.15 4.32
N LYS A 138 9.10 7.68 4.62
CA LYS A 138 9.08 8.84 5.53
C LYS A 138 9.71 8.31 6.80
N LEU A 139 10.91 8.77 7.08
CA LEU A 139 11.53 8.58 8.38
C LEU A 139 10.55 9.20 9.38
N ASP A 140 9.77 8.35 10.03
CA ASP A 140 8.91 8.79 11.12
C ASP A 140 9.84 9.37 12.19
N SER A 141 9.74 10.66 12.42
CA SER A 141 10.60 11.36 13.41
C SER A 141 10.52 10.69 14.78
N ASN A 142 9.36 10.13 15.13
CA ASN A 142 9.18 9.39 16.38
C ASN A 142 9.95 8.06 16.36
N TYR A 143 9.91 7.35 15.23
CA TYR A 143 10.65 6.09 15.05
C TYR A 143 12.18 6.31 15.09
N ILE A 144 12.67 7.38 14.43
CA ILE A 144 14.08 7.78 14.51
C ILE A 144 14.45 8.11 15.96
N PHE A 145 13.61 8.89 16.64
CA PHE A 145 13.84 9.26 18.03
C PHE A 145 13.90 8.04 18.95
N GLU A 146 12.96 7.08 18.80
CA GLU A 146 12.98 5.84 19.58
C GLU A 146 14.23 4.98 19.32
N ILE A 147 14.63 4.83 18.05
CA ILE A 147 15.85 4.10 17.70
C ILE A 147 17.08 4.80 18.28
N THR A 148 17.15 6.12 18.12
CA THR A 148 18.26 6.94 18.66
C THR A 148 18.36 6.77 20.18
N GLN A 149 17.24 6.79 20.90
CA GLN A 149 17.23 6.53 22.34
C GLN A 149 17.69 5.11 22.69
N LYS A 150 17.22 4.10 21.98
CA LYS A 150 17.63 2.69 22.21
C LYS A 150 19.13 2.50 21.98
N ILE A 151 19.69 3.09 20.92
CA ILE A 151 21.12 3.04 20.63
C ILE A 151 21.89 3.74 21.75
N ASN A 152 21.53 4.97 22.10
CA ASN A 152 22.18 5.74 23.14
C ASN A 152 22.17 5.04 24.51
N ASN A 153 21.02 4.44 24.89
CA ASN A 153 20.90 3.67 26.12
C ASN A 153 21.76 2.39 26.07
N SER A 154 21.82 1.70 24.94
CA SER A 154 22.69 0.54 24.79
C SER A 154 24.17 0.91 24.90
N LEU A 155 24.60 1.99 24.27
CA LEU A 155 25.99 2.48 24.38
C LEU A 155 26.34 2.84 25.81
N HIS A 156 25.43 3.47 26.54
CA HIS A 156 25.65 3.83 27.93
C HIS A 156 25.69 2.62 28.89
N PHE A 157 24.62 1.80 28.87
CA PHE A 157 24.42 0.74 29.84
C PHE A 157 25.12 -0.57 29.52
N LYS A 158 25.25 -0.93 28.23
CA LYS A 158 25.85 -2.21 27.83
C LYS A 158 27.32 -2.09 27.48
N PHE A 159 27.74 -0.95 26.91
CA PHE A 159 29.11 -0.73 26.46
C PHE A 159 29.91 0.26 27.34
N GLY A 160 29.27 0.79 28.38
CA GLY A 160 29.98 1.65 29.38
C GLY A 160 30.45 3.01 28.82
N MET A 161 29.91 3.46 27.70
CA MET A 161 30.25 4.76 27.11
C MET A 161 29.57 5.87 27.93
N THR A 162 30.31 6.51 28.82
CA THR A 162 29.79 7.56 29.68
C THR A 162 29.79 8.94 29.03
N ASP A 163 30.70 9.21 28.11
CA ASP A 163 30.75 10.48 27.39
C ASP A 163 29.58 10.64 26.40
N LEU A 164 28.91 11.80 26.51
CA LEU A 164 27.73 12.09 25.66
C LEU A 164 28.11 12.36 24.19
N GLN A 165 29.25 13.05 23.97
CA GLN A 165 29.73 13.38 22.63
C GLN A 165 30.06 12.09 21.84
N ASP A 166 30.79 11.17 22.48
CA ASP A 166 31.14 9.89 21.88
C ASP A 166 29.88 9.08 21.50
N ARG A 167 28.88 9.04 22.37
CA ARG A 167 27.60 8.40 22.12
C ARG A 167 26.84 9.03 20.95
N MET A 168 26.86 10.38 20.85
CA MET A 168 26.21 11.09 19.74
C MET A 168 26.88 10.76 18.41
N ILE A 169 28.21 10.74 18.36
CA ILE A 169 28.98 10.38 17.15
C ILE A 169 28.67 8.95 16.71
N PHE A 170 28.71 7.99 17.64
CA PHE A 170 28.39 6.59 17.36
C PHE A 170 26.96 6.42 16.88
N THR A 171 26.01 7.09 17.50
CA THR A 171 24.59 7.04 17.09
C THR A 171 24.40 7.62 15.69
N ALA A 172 25.05 8.73 15.38
CA ALA A 172 24.99 9.33 14.04
C ALA A 172 25.57 8.41 12.98
N CYS A 173 26.72 7.75 13.25
CA CYS A 173 27.35 6.80 12.32
C CYS A 173 26.50 5.52 12.11
N ALA A 174 25.70 5.12 13.08
CA ALA A 174 24.83 3.93 12.99
C ALA A 174 23.53 4.19 12.21
N LEU A 175 23.18 5.44 11.95
CA LEU A 175 21.96 5.86 11.25
C LEU A 175 22.20 6.19 9.75
N VAL A 176 23.43 6.15 9.28
CA VAL A 176 23.83 6.37 7.88
C VAL A 176 23.99 5.02 7.18
#